data_ee812fe1802049706a42fae6b5362e61
#
_entry.id   ee812fe1802049706a42fae6b5362e61
#
_cell.length_a   1.000
_cell.length_b   1.000
_cell.length_c   1.000
_cell.angle_alpha   90.00
_cell.angle_beta   90.00
_cell.angle_gamma   90.00
#
_symmetry.space_group_name_H-M   'P 1'
#
loop_
_entity.id
_entity.type
_entity.pdbx_description
1 polymer ?
#
loop_
_entity_poly.entity_id
_entity_poly.type
_entity_poly.pdbx_seq_one_letter_code
_entity_poly.pdbx_strand_id
1 'polypeptide(L)'
;MIINIIAKELNVRPQQVSAAVQLIDEGSTIPFIARYRKEVTDGLDDTQLRTLDTRLTYLRELDDRRQSILKSIKEQEKLTPELEREILDADSKTRLEDLYLPFKRKRRTKGQIAIEAGLEPLADLLWTQPENTPEDAAQSYIDEEKGFADAKAVLDGARAILMERMAEDANLLEKVRTYLTANAELVSKMVDGQEQAGEKFKDYFDHHEALTKVPSHRALAMLRGRNEGFLQLSINADPTQEEGARGSYCEIIIANHYGITLGSQPADLWRKQVISWTWRIKILMHMETELMGGLKERSENEAIDVFATNLKDLLMAAPAGLKTTLGLDPGLRTGTKVAVVDATGKVLATDTIYPNQPHNQIAKSAQIIEALIKQHNVDLIAIGNGTASRETDAFVGNLLKGAGLSTAKIIVSEAGASVYSASELAAKEFPDLDVSIRGAVSIARRLQDPLAELVKIDPKAIVLVNINTM
;
A
#
# COMPACT_ATOMS: atom_id res chain seq x y z
N MET A 1 29.49 10.89 -7.77
CA MET A 1 28.31 11.65 -7.31
C MET A 1 27.56 10.89 -6.21
N ILE A 2 27.08 9.68 -6.46
CA ILE A 2 26.31 8.84 -5.50
C ILE A 2 27.02 8.67 -4.14
N ILE A 3 28.31 8.33 -4.16
CA ILE A 3 29.13 8.14 -2.95
C ILE A 3 29.10 9.38 -2.04
N ASN A 4 29.22 10.59 -2.61
CA ASN A 4 29.22 11.82 -1.84
C ASN A 4 27.85 12.16 -1.24
N ILE A 5 26.77 11.83 -1.94
CA ILE A 5 25.39 11.99 -1.44
C ILE A 5 25.19 11.09 -0.22
N ILE A 6 25.50 9.81 -0.35
CA ILE A 6 25.35 8.83 0.75
C ILE A 6 26.26 9.20 1.94
N ALA A 7 27.49 9.61 1.68
CA ALA A 7 28.42 10.02 2.72
C ALA A 7 27.88 11.20 3.54
N LYS A 8 27.28 12.19 2.86
CA LYS A 8 26.65 13.34 3.51
C LYS A 8 25.41 12.92 4.31
N GLU A 9 24.55 12.07 3.75
CA GLU A 9 23.34 11.59 4.42
C GLU A 9 23.65 10.79 5.68
N LEU A 10 24.68 9.94 5.64
CA LEU A 10 25.13 9.12 6.77
C LEU A 10 26.09 9.83 7.74
N ASN A 11 26.50 11.05 7.40
CA ASN A 11 27.50 11.81 8.15
C ASN A 11 28.82 11.02 8.34
N VAL A 12 29.30 10.41 7.26
CA VAL A 12 30.55 9.62 7.21
C VAL A 12 31.43 10.10 6.08
N ARG A 13 32.70 9.61 6.02
CA ARG A 13 33.64 9.98 4.97
C ARG A 13 33.31 9.26 3.65
N PRO A 14 33.51 9.93 2.49
CA PRO A 14 33.27 9.29 1.19
C PRO A 14 34.08 8.01 0.95
N GLN A 15 35.26 7.90 1.54
CA GLN A 15 36.12 6.71 1.44
C GLN A 15 35.49 5.49 2.12
N GLN A 16 34.79 5.67 3.26
CA GLN A 16 34.07 4.61 3.94
C GLN A 16 32.92 4.08 3.08
N VAL A 17 32.17 5.00 2.46
CA VAL A 17 31.09 4.64 1.53
C VAL A 17 31.65 3.92 0.30
N SER A 18 32.75 4.43 -0.28
CA SER A 18 33.37 3.80 -1.46
C SER A 18 33.84 2.37 -1.17
N ALA A 19 34.45 2.14 -0.02
CA ALA A 19 34.89 0.79 0.39
C ALA A 19 33.72 -0.15 0.60
N ALA A 20 32.63 0.32 1.24
CA ALA A 20 31.42 -0.48 1.43
C ALA A 20 30.75 -0.80 0.09
N VAL A 21 30.61 0.16 -0.81
CA VAL A 21 30.04 -0.04 -2.15
C VAL A 21 30.84 -1.07 -2.94
N GLN A 22 32.17 -0.99 -2.88
CA GLN A 22 33.01 -2.00 -3.56
C GLN A 22 32.74 -3.41 -3.03
N LEU A 23 32.68 -3.61 -1.72
CA LEU A 23 32.38 -4.92 -1.12
C LEU A 23 30.98 -5.44 -1.51
N ILE A 24 29.97 -4.55 -1.58
CA ILE A 24 28.62 -4.89 -2.04
C ILE A 24 28.64 -5.33 -3.50
N ASP A 25 29.35 -4.61 -4.34
CA ASP A 25 29.47 -4.91 -5.78
C ASP A 25 30.23 -6.21 -6.04
N GLU A 26 31.15 -6.59 -5.15
CA GLU A 26 31.83 -7.90 -5.13
C GLU A 26 30.93 -9.04 -4.60
N GLY A 27 29.67 -8.74 -4.23
CA GLY A 27 28.69 -9.73 -3.79
C GLY A 27 28.70 -10.03 -2.28
N SER A 28 29.41 -9.23 -1.49
CA SER A 28 29.37 -9.37 -0.03
C SER A 28 28.04 -8.91 0.55
N THR A 29 27.47 -9.71 1.46
CA THR A 29 26.24 -9.34 2.17
C THR A 29 26.50 -8.31 3.26
N ILE A 30 25.50 -7.49 3.59
CA ILE A 30 25.61 -6.48 4.67
C ILE A 30 26.03 -7.09 6.00
N PRO A 31 25.45 -8.24 6.48
CA PRO A 31 25.91 -8.88 7.70
C PRO A 31 27.38 -9.34 7.65
N PHE A 32 27.84 -9.81 6.49
CA PHE A 32 29.23 -10.20 6.30
C PHE A 32 30.18 -9.00 6.39
N ILE A 33 29.84 -7.90 5.74
CA ILE A 33 30.65 -6.65 5.79
C ILE A 33 30.71 -6.13 7.23
N ALA A 34 29.58 -6.01 7.91
CA ALA A 34 29.48 -5.50 9.26
C ALA A 34 30.31 -6.32 10.26
N ARG A 35 30.40 -7.64 10.06
CA ARG A 35 31.07 -8.54 10.99
C ARG A 35 32.54 -8.80 10.64
N TYR A 36 32.87 -8.95 9.36
CA TYR A 36 34.16 -9.45 8.90
C TYR A 36 34.96 -8.49 8.05
N ARG A 37 34.45 -7.29 7.75
CA ARG A 37 35.12 -6.26 6.95
C ARG A 37 35.02 -4.86 7.56
N LYS A 38 34.83 -4.81 8.86
CA LYS A 38 34.67 -3.55 9.59
C LYS A 38 35.90 -2.63 9.46
N GLU A 39 37.09 -3.22 9.43
CA GLU A 39 38.35 -2.51 9.20
C GLU A 39 38.44 -1.91 7.80
N VAL A 40 37.89 -2.57 6.77
CA VAL A 40 37.90 -2.08 5.39
C VAL A 40 36.97 -0.87 5.22
N THR A 41 35.83 -0.90 5.91
CA THR A 41 34.85 0.19 5.89
C THR A 41 35.12 1.28 6.90
N ASP A 42 36.27 1.17 7.60
CA ASP A 42 36.68 2.11 8.63
C ASP A 42 35.60 2.38 9.69
N GLY A 43 35.00 1.29 10.17
CA GLY A 43 34.11 1.27 11.33
C GLY A 43 32.62 1.49 11.04
N LEU A 44 32.15 1.44 9.80
CA LEU A 44 30.71 1.49 9.53
C LEU A 44 29.98 0.36 10.29
N ASP A 45 28.91 0.72 10.98
CA ASP A 45 28.07 -0.24 11.66
C ASP A 45 27.01 -0.87 10.72
N ASP A 46 26.30 -1.87 11.20
CA ASP A 46 25.30 -2.59 10.40
C ASP A 46 24.09 -1.72 10.02
N THR A 47 23.71 -0.76 10.84
CA THR A 47 22.63 0.19 10.57
C THR A 47 23.01 1.14 9.46
N GLN A 48 24.23 1.70 9.52
CA GLN A 48 24.80 2.55 8.48
C GLN A 48 24.91 1.79 7.15
N LEU A 49 25.39 0.54 7.19
CA LEU A 49 25.52 -0.29 5.98
C LEU A 49 24.17 -0.65 5.36
N ARG A 50 23.13 -0.93 6.14
CA ARG A 50 21.76 -1.16 5.61
C ARG A 50 21.18 0.08 4.96
N THR A 51 21.36 1.24 5.62
CA THR A 51 20.91 2.52 5.07
C THR A 51 21.66 2.83 3.77
N LEU A 52 22.99 2.60 3.75
CA LEU A 52 23.83 2.75 2.56
C LEU A 52 23.32 1.88 1.42
N ASP A 53 23.08 0.60 1.65
CA ASP A 53 22.60 -0.35 0.63
C ASP A 53 21.24 0.08 0.02
N THR A 54 20.29 0.45 0.88
CA THR A 54 18.99 0.97 0.45
C THR A 54 19.13 2.25 -0.38
N ARG A 55 19.96 3.19 0.07
CA ARG A 55 20.21 4.46 -0.65
C ARG A 55 20.99 4.25 -1.93
N LEU A 56 21.95 3.35 -1.94
CA LEU A 56 22.74 3.00 -3.13
C LEU A 56 21.83 2.43 -4.23
N THR A 57 20.97 1.49 -3.87
CA THR A 57 19.99 0.91 -4.81
C THR A 57 19.09 2.01 -5.40
N TYR A 58 18.49 2.84 -4.55
CA TYR A 58 17.63 3.95 -4.99
C TYR A 58 18.36 4.92 -5.92
N LEU A 59 19.55 5.37 -5.53
CA LEU A 59 20.31 6.36 -6.30
C LEU A 59 20.82 5.79 -7.64
N ARG A 60 21.14 4.50 -7.70
CA ARG A 60 21.48 3.83 -8.95
C ARG A 60 20.28 3.75 -9.90
N GLU A 61 19.14 3.34 -9.41
CA GLU A 61 17.91 3.33 -10.20
C GLU A 61 17.51 4.74 -10.67
N LEU A 62 17.71 5.75 -9.83
CA LEU A 62 17.49 7.16 -10.17
C LEU A 62 18.43 7.59 -11.30
N ASP A 63 19.71 7.23 -11.24
CA ASP A 63 20.69 7.55 -12.26
C ASP A 63 20.45 6.81 -13.58
N ASP A 64 20.15 5.53 -13.53
CA ASP A 64 19.75 4.74 -14.71
C ASP A 64 18.52 5.36 -15.40
N ARG A 65 17.53 5.77 -14.61
CA ARG A 65 16.35 6.46 -15.15
C ARG A 65 16.70 7.80 -15.76
N ARG A 66 17.56 8.57 -15.11
CA ARG A 66 18.08 9.87 -15.61
C ARG A 66 18.76 9.70 -16.98
N GLN A 67 19.67 8.74 -17.12
CA GLN A 67 20.35 8.45 -18.38
C GLN A 67 19.37 8.04 -19.49
N SER A 68 18.39 7.19 -19.14
CA SER A 68 17.34 6.78 -20.08
C SER A 68 16.51 7.98 -20.58
N ILE A 69 16.16 8.90 -19.69
CA ILE A 69 15.41 10.12 -20.02
C ILE A 69 16.23 11.05 -20.92
N LEU A 70 17.48 11.32 -20.54
CA LEU A 70 18.39 12.16 -21.34
C LEU A 70 18.55 11.59 -22.76
N LYS A 71 18.77 10.29 -22.87
CA LYS A 71 18.87 9.60 -24.16
C LYS A 71 17.59 9.79 -24.99
N SER A 72 16.42 9.56 -24.39
CA SER A 72 15.13 9.67 -25.06
C SER A 72 14.84 11.08 -25.57
N ILE A 73 15.16 12.12 -24.77
CA ILE A 73 14.94 13.52 -25.17
C ILE A 73 15.95 13.94 -26.25
N LYS A 74 17.20 13.48 -26.16
CA LYS A 74 18.25 13.72 -27.17
C LYS A 74 17.87 13.10 -28.52
N GLU A 75 17.33 11.87 -28.53
CA GLU A 75 16.85 11.21 -29.75
C GLU A 75 15.69 11.96 -30.41
N GLN A 76 14.94 12.78 -29.65
CA GLN A 76 13.88 13.66 -30.15
C GLN A 76 14.40 15.04 -30.60
N GLU A 77 15.71 15.29 -30.49
CA GLU A 77 16.37 16.58 -30.82
C GLU A 77 15.79 17.77 -30.00
N LYS A 78 15.29 17.50 -28.78
CA LYS A 78 14.64 18.48 -27.89
C LYS A 78 15.42 18.78 -26.61
N LEU A 79 16.62 18.21 -26.42
CA LEU A 79 17.43 18.43 -25.24
C LEU A 79 18.14 19.78 -25.33
N THR A 80 17.72 20.72 -24.47
CA THR A 80 18.42 22.00 -24.29
C THR A 80 19.43 21.93 -23.14
N PRO A 81 20.45 22.80 -23.09
CA PRO A 81 21.42 22.85 -21.99
C PRO A 81 20.75 23.09 -20.60
N GLU A 82 19.70 23.91 -20.58
CA GLU A 82 18.94 24.21 -19.36
C GLU A 82 18.20 22.97 -18.86
N LEU A 83 17.47 22.27 -19.74
CA LEU A 83 16.75 21.04 -19.42
C LEU A 83 17.70 19.93 -18.99
N GLU A 84 18.84 19.78 -19.67
CA GLU A 84 19.86 18.80 -19.29
C GLU A 84 20.35 19.05 -17.86
N ARG A 85 20.59 20.32 -17.49
CA ARG A 85 20.99 20.69 -16.13
C ARG A 85 19.89 20.36 -15.13
N GLU A 86 18.62 20.72 -15.40
CA GLU A 86 17.51 20.40 -14.50
C GLU A 86 17.34 18.89 -14.29
N ILE A 87 17.52 18.09 -15.35
CA ILE A 87 17.45 16.62 -15.27
C ILE A 87 18.63 16.08 -14.45
N LEU A 88 19.84 16.62 -14.62
CA LEU A 88 21.02 16.22 -13.85
C LEU A 88 20.90 16.58 -12.37
N ASP A 89 20.30 17.72 -12.05
CA ASP A 89 20.10 18.22 -10.69
C ASP A 89 18.89 17.60 -9.97
N ALA A 90 18.01 16.88 -10.69
CA ALA A 90 16.84 16.26 -10.09
C ALA A 90 17.22 15.22 -9.03
N ASP A 91 16.66 15.37 -7.83
CA ASP A 91 16.98 14.58 -6.63
C ASP A 91 16.01 13.42 -6.37
N SER A 92 14.93 13.35 -7.15
CA SER A 92 13.88 12.35 -6.98
C SER A 92 13.34 11.80 -8.31
N LYS A 93 12.82 10.58 -8.27
CA LYS A 93 12.15 9.97 -9.43
C LYS A 93 10.95 10.81 -9.88
N THR A 94 10.19 11.36 -8.94
CA THR A 94 9.04 12.22 -9.24
C THR A 94 9.46 13.44 -10.05
N ARG A 95 10.50 14.14 -9.61
CA ARG A 95 11.03 15.30 -10.34
C ARG A 95 11.50 14.93 -11.75
N LEU A 96 12.20 13.80 -11.90
CA LEU A 96 12.62 13.29 -13.22
C LEU A 96 11.44 12.99 -14.14
N GLU A 97 10.40 12.36 -13.60
CA GLU A 97 9.21 12.03 -14.39
C GLU A 97 8.43 13.28 -14.80
N ASP A 98 8.35 14.29 -13.93
CA ASP A 98 7.73 15.58 -14.26
C ASP A 98 8.49 16.30 -15.40
N LEU A 99 9.81 16.35 -15.33
CA LEU A 99 10.66 16.95 -16.39
C LEU A 99 10.55 16.19 -17.71
N TYR A 100 10.34 14.86 -17.65
CA TYR A 100 10.17 14.03 -18.84
C TYR A 100 8.76 14.04 -19.41
N LEU A 101 7.76 14.48 -18.65
CA LEU A 101 6.35 14.40 -19.03
C LEU A 101 6.02 15.01 -20.40
N PRO A 102 6.57 16.18 -20.81
CA PRO A 102 6.34 16.77 -22.13
C PRO A 102 6.89 15.93 -23.29
N PHE A 103 7.88 15.07 -23.02
CA PHE A 103 8.61 14.29 -24.03
C PHE A 103 8.15 12.84 -24.12
N LYS A 104 7.23 12.40 -23.23
CA LYS A 104 6.64 11.05 -23.30
C LYS A 104 5.84 10.89 -24.59
N ARG A 105 6.00 9.75 -25.25
CA ARG A 105 5.15 9.42 -26.42
C ARG A 105 3.69 9.32 -25.97
N LYS A 106 2.85 10.13 -26.57
CA LYS A 106 1.41 10.21 -26.28
C LYS A 106 0.61 9.82 -27.51
N ARG A 107 -0.64 9.42 -27.31
CA ARG A 107 -1.62 9.40 -28.39
C ARG A 107 -1.87 10.84 -28.82
N ARG A 108 -2.25 11.04 -30.10
CA ARG A 108 -2.61 12.36 -30.64
C ARG A 108 -3.69 13.00 -29.77
N THR A 109 -3.33 14.09 -29.11
CA THR A 109 -4.20 14.81 -28.17
C THR A 109 -4.96 15.92 -28.86
N LYS A 110 -5.98 16.49 -28.16
CA LYS A 110 -6.69 17.69 -28.67
C LYS A 110 -5.76 18.89 -28.84
N GLY A 111 -4.83 19.10 -27.91
CA GLY A 111 -3.83 20.15 -28.00
C GLY A 111 -2.89 19.94 -29.18
N GLN A 112 -2.43 18.70 -29.41
CA GLN A 112 -1.58 18.37 -30.56
C GLN A 112 -2.30 18.62 -31.89
N ILE A 113 -3.59 18.24 -32.01
CA ILE A 113 -4.42 18.53 -33.21
C ILE A 113 -4.52 20.04 -33.42
N ALA A 114 -4.72 20.81 -32.38
CA ALA A 114 -4.82 22.28 -32.47
C ALA A 114 -3.47 22.93 -32.85
N ILE A 115 -2.33 22.40 -32.35
CA ILE A 115 -0.99 22.85 -32.77
C ILE A 115 -0.77 22.57 -34.26
N GLU A 116 -1.09 21.36 -34.72
CA GLU A 116 -0.99 20.98 -36.15
C GLU A 116 -1.88 21.83 -37.05
N ALA A 117 -3.01 22.29 -36.52
CA ALA A 117 -3.89 23.25 -37.24
C ALA A 117 -3.37 24.69 -37.25
N GLY A 118 -2.33 25.01 -36.46
CA GLY A 118 -1.73 26.34 -36.41
C GLY A 118 -2.36 27.28 -35.36
N LEU A 119 -3.03 26.76 -34.31
CA LEU A 119 -3.71 27.57 -33.30
C LEU A 119 -2.79 28.04 -32.15
N GLU A 120 -1.53 27.65 -32.13
CA GLU A 120 -0.58 28.00 -31.04
C GLU A 120 -0.40 29.54 -30.93
N PRO A 121 -0.24 30.32 -32.03
CA PRO A 121 -0.09 31.77 -31.91
C PRO A 121 -1.34 32.46 -31.32
N LEU A 122 -2.54 31.94 -31.59
CA LEU A 122 -3.78 32.45 -30.99
C LEU A 122 -3.81 32.15 -29.45
N ALA A 123 -3.42 30.94 -29.05
CA ALA A 123 -3.35 30.58 -27.66
C ALA A 123 -2.39 31.50 -26.88
N ASP A 124 -1.22 31.78 -27.45
CA ASP A 124 -0.23 32.67 -26.86
C ASP A 124 -0.69 34.13 -26.84
N LEU A 125 -1.35 34.59 -27.90
CA LEU A 125 -1.92 35.96 -28.01
C LEU A 125 -2.92 36.19 -26.87
N LEU A 126 -3.93 35.34 -26.75
CA LEU A 126 -4.99 35.50 -25.75
C LEU A 126 -4.48 35.31 -24.32
N TRP A 127 -3.42 34.53 -24.15
CA TRP A 127 -2.79 34.33 -22.86
C TRP A 127 -1.97 35.53 -22.39
N THR A 128 -1.22 36.15 -23.28
CA THR A 128 -0.28 37.26 -22.96
C THR A 128 -0.89 38.64 -23.13
N GLN A 129 -1.89 38.81 -23.98
CA GLN A 129 -2.51 40.09 -24.33
C GLN A 129 -4.04 40.03 -24.09
N PRO A 130 -4.49 40.19 -22.83
CA PRO A 130 -5.89 39.97 -22.44
C PRO A 130 -6.86 41.03 -22.98
N GLU A 131 -6.36 42.11 -23.51
CA GLU A 131 -7.14 43.17 -24.17
C GLU A 131 -7.78 42.71 -25.49
N ASN A 132 -7.32 41.62 -26.09
CA ASN A 132 -7.91 41.07 -27.29
C ASN A 132 -9.21 40.31 -26.96
N THR A 133 -10.27 40.58 -27.78
CA THR A 133 -11.52 39.84 -27.70
C THR A 133 -11.32 38.45 -28.27
N PRO A 134 -11.55 37.36 -27.49
CA PRO A 134 -11.30 36.00 -27.95
C PRO A 134 -12.03 35.64 -29.24
N GLU A 135 -13.31 36.00 -29.36
CA GLU A 135 -14.16 35.68 -30.50
C GLU A 135 -13.66 36.37 -31.80
N ASP A 136 -13.23 37.63 -31.68
CA ASP A 136 -12.68 38.38 -32.80
C ASP A 136 -11.33 37.82 -33.23
N ALA A 137 -10.45 37.56 -32.28
CA ALA A 137 -9.13 36.98 -32.56
C ALA A 137 -9.22 35.58 -33.21
N ALA A 138 -10.24 34.80 -32.87
CA ALA A 138 -10.45 33.46 -33.39
C ALA A 138 -10.90 33.44 -34.86
N GLN A 139 -11.50 34.52 -35.38
CA GLN A 139 -12.07 34.54 -36.73
C GLN A 139 -11.06 34.18 -37.80
N SER A 140 -9.83 34.67 -37.72
CA SER A 140 -8.76 34.41 -38.67
C SER A 140 -8.21 32.99 -38.67
N TYR A 141 -8.60 32.18 -37.69
CA TYR A 141 -8.14 30.80 -37.51
C TYR A 141 -9.21 29.74 -37.81
N ILE A 142 -10.41 30.18 -38.26
CA ILE A 142 -11.47 29.25 -38.64
C ILE A 142 -11.04 28.49 -39.89
N ASP A 143 -11.06 27.17 -39.81
CA ASP A 143 -10.65 26.27 -40.90
C ASP A 143 -11.43 24.93 -40.73
N GLU A 144 -12.50 24.80 -41.51
CA GLU A 144 -13.39 23.65 -41.49
C GLU A 144 -12.65 22.35 -41.90
N GLU A 145 -11.71 22.45 -42.85
CA GLU A 145 -10.96 21.30 -43.38
C GLU A 145 -10.05 20.70 -42.25
N LYS A 146 -9.57 21.54 -41.36
CA LYS A 146 -8.78 21.12 -40.19
C LYS A 146 -9.64 20.78 -38.97
N GLY A 147 -10.98 20.85 -39.07
CA GLY A 147 -11.89 20.50 -37.98
C GLY A 147 -12.22 21.64 -37.02
N PHE A 148 -11.93 22.91 -37.42
CA PHE A 148 -12.18 24.12 -36.62
C PHE A 148 -13.17 25.04 -37.37
N ALA A 149 -14.42 24.57 -37.47
CA ALA A 149 -15.46 25.19 -38.33
C ALA A 149 -15.99 26.51 -37.79
N ASP A 150 -15.80 26.84 -36.52
CA ASP A 150 -16.29 28.07 -35.91
C ASP A 150 -15.33 28.61 -34.85
N ALA A 151 -15.56 29.84 -34.40
CA ALA A 151 -14.75 30.51 -33.37
C ALA A 151 -14.70 29.72 -32.05
N LYS A 152 -15.78 29.02 -31.66
CA LYS A 152 -15.85 28.22 -30.47
C LYS A 152 -14.88 27.03 -30.56
N ALA A 153 -14.90 26.27 -31.65
CA ALA A 153 -13.99 25.17 -31.91
C ALA A 153 -12.51 25.63 -31.87
N VAL A 154 -12.24 26.79 -32.49
CA VAL A 154 -10.90 27.43 -32.48
C VAL A 154 -10.46 27.78 -31.07
N LEU A 155 -11.32 28.43 -30.27
CA LEU A 155 -11.02 28.79 -28.88
C LEU A 155 -10.86 27.55 -27.96
N ASP A 156 -11.65 26.49 -28.20
CA ASP A 156 -11.51 25.22 -27.49
C ASP A 156 -10.19 24.54 -27.83
N GLY A 157 -9.73 24.61 -29.07
CA GLY A 157 -8.42 24.14 -29.51
C GLY A 157 -7.27 24.91 -28.87
N ALA A 158 -7.32 26.25 -28.90
CA ALA A 158 -6.34 27.11 -28.24
C ALA A 158 -6.25 26.87 -26.75
N ARG A 159 -7.40 26.67 -26.09
CA ARG A 159 -7.45 26.29 -24.67
C ARG A 159 -6.81 24.93 -24.43
N ALA A 160 -7.07 23.93 -25.26
CA ALA A 160 -6.47 22.61 -25.12
C ALA A 160 -4.93 22.64 -25.17
N ILE A 161 -4.34 23.49 -26.03
CA ILE A 161 -2.89 23.72 -26.10
C ILE A 161 -2.36 24.20 -24.75
N LEU A 162 -2.94 25.25 -24.17
CA LEU A 162 -2.50 25.82 -22.90
C LEU A 162 -2.70 24.84 -21.74
N MET A 163 -3.82 24.15 -21.69
CA MET A 163 -4.12 23.15 -20.66
C MET A 163 -3.07 22.03 -20.66
N GLU A 164 -2.65 21.55 -21.82
CA GLU A 164 -1.62 20.52 -21.93
C GLU A 164 -0.25 21.05 -21.53
N ARG A 165 0.13 22.23 -22.01
CA ARG A 165 1.38 22.89 -21.66
C ARG A 165 1.51 23.09 -20.14
N MET A 166 0.44 23.57 -19.48
CA MET A 166 0.42 23.78 -18.03
C MET A 166 0.44 22.46 -17.23
N ALA A 167 -0.30 21.44 -17.71
CA ALA A 167 -0.34 20.13 -17.03
C ALA A 167 0.98 19.35 -17.15
N GLU A 168 1.91 19.81 -17.96
CA GLU A 168 3.23 19.22 -18.18
C GLU A 168 4.37 20.09 -17.64
N ASP A 169 4.03 21.20 -16.98
CA ASP A 169 5.00 22.09 -16.35
C ASP A 169 5.46 21.52 -15.00
N ALA A 170 6.67 20.96 -14.97
CA ALA A 170 7.25 20.31 -13.79
C ALA A 170 7.31 21.23 -12.56
N ASN A 171 7.54 22.54 -12.74
CA ASN A 171 7.62 23.51 -11.66
C ASN A 171 6.23 23.84 -11.09
N LEU A 172 5.22 23.88 -11.94
CA LEU A 172 3.84 24.03 -11.52
C LEU A 172 3.38 22.77 -10.76
N LEU A 173 3.63 21.58 -11.30
CA LEU A 173 3.27 20.31 -10.68
C LEU A 173 3.87 20.18 -9.28
N GLU A 174 5.13 20.58 -9.10
CA GLU A 174 5.79 20.57 -7.79
C GLU A 174 5.12 21.48 -6.77
N LYS A 175 4.73 22.71 -7.19
CA LYS A 175 4.01 23.65 -6.30
C LYS A 175 2.64 23.11 -5.89
N VAL A 176 1.88 22.58 -6.84
CA VAL A 176 0.56 21.99 -6.57
C VAL A 176 0.68 20.75 -5.68
N ARG A 177 1.63 19.86 -5.95
CA ARG A 177 1.93 18.68 -5.13
C ARG A 177 2.26 19.05 -3.70
N THR A 178 3.14 20.03 -3.50
CA THR A 178 3.53 20.52 -2.17
C THR A 178 2.31 21.02 -1.40
N TYR A 179 1.46 21.81 -2.05
CA TYR A 179 0.23 22.32 -1.44
C TYR A 179 -0.72 21.18 -1.05
N LEU A 180 -1.02 20.27 -1.98
CA LEU A 180 -1.95 19.16 -1.75
C LEU A 180 -1.45 18.20 -0.67
N THR A 181 -0.17 17.88 -0.66
CA THR A 181 0.42 17.02 0.37
C THR A 181 0.22 17.60 1.76
N ALA A 182 0.32 18.93 1.91
CA ALA A 182 0.18 19.58 3.20
C ALA A 182 -1.28 19.80 3.65
N ASN A 183 -2.20 20.01 2.70
CA ASN A 183 -3.53 20.55 3.00
C ASN A 183 -4.70 19.66 2.59
N ALA A 184 -4.51 18.74 1.65
CA ALA A 184 -5.62 17.96 1.10
C ALA A 184 -6.13 16.89 2.06
N GLU A 185 -7.40 16.55 1.90
CA GLU A 185 -8.06 15.44 2.58
C GLU A 185 -8.36 14.28 1.63
N LEU A 186 -8.20 13.07 2.16
CA LEU A 186 -8.78 11.87 1.58
C LEU A 186 -10.28 11.85 1.88
N VAL A 187 -11.08 11.71 0.85
CA VAL A 187 -12.54 11.60 0.95
C VAL A 187 -12.96 10.21 0.49
N SER A 188 -13.74 9.55 1.32
CA SER A 188 -14.37 8.27 0.98
C SER A 188 -15.89 8.44 1.00
N LYS A 189 -16.55 8.02 -0.05
CA LYS A 189 -18.00 7.99 -0.16
C LYS A 189 -18.46 6.61 -0.63
N MET A 190 -19.63 6.21 -0.18
CA MET A 190 -20.27 5.00 -0.65
C MET A 190 -20.69 5.14 -2.12
N VAL A 191 -20.58 4.04 -2.85
CA VAL A 191 -21.16 3.94 -4.21
C VAL A 191 -22.67 3.73 -4.09
N ASP A 192 -23.46 4.56 -4.76
CA ASP A 192 -24.91 4.52 -4.70
C ASP A 192 -25.47 3.10 -4.93
N GLY A 193 -26.36 2.69 -4.04
CA GLY A 193 -27.04 1.38 -4.12
C GLY A 193 -26.22 0.19 -3.58
N GLN A 194 -25.05 0.43 -2.97
CA GLN A 194 -24.18 -0.63 -2.44
C GLN A 194 -24.22 -0.74 -0.89
N GLU A 195 -25.17 -0.09 -0.22
CA GLU A 195 -25.22 0.02 1.25
C GLU A 195 -25.21 -1.34 1.95
N GLN A 196 -26.08 -2.26 1.50
CA GLN A 196 -26.22 -3.58 2.12
C GLN A 196 -25.02 -4.49 1.83
N ALA A 197 -24.56 -4.50 0.57
CA ALA A 197 -23.43 -5.33 0.16
C ALA A 197 -22.10 -4.83 0.74
N GLY A 198 -21.97 -3.51 0.89
CA GLY A 198 -20.79 -2.83 1.43
C GLY A 198 -20.80 -2.62 2.95
N GLU A 199 -21.74 -3.20 3.73
CA GLU A 199 -21.92 -2.92 5.16
C GLU A 199 -20.63 -3.05 5.99
N LYS A 200 -19.72 -3.94 5.62
CA LYS A 200 -18.41 -4.08 6.26
C LYS A 200 -17.51 -2.84 6.15
N PHE A 201 -17.85 -1.90 5.25
CA PHE A 201 -17.15 -0.62 5.06
C PHE A 201 -17.95 0.59 5.55
N LYS A 202 -19.02 0.39 6.32
CA LYS A 202 -19.95 1.45 6.75
C LYS A 202 -19.27 2.65 7.41
N ASP A 203 -18.18 2.42 8.13
CA ASP A 203 -17.42 3.48 8.82
C ASP A 203 -16.73 4.44 7.82
N TYR A 204 -16.68 4.07 6.54
CA TYR A 204 -16.07 4.84 5.45
C TYR A 204 -17.08 5.31 4.39
N PHE A 205 -18.38 5.18 4.64
CA PHE A 205 -19.43 5.59 3.69
C PHE A 205 -19.49 7.11 3.48
N ASP A 206 -19.07 7.86 4.48
CA ASP A 206 -18.88 9.32 4.44
C ASP A 206 -17.73 9.67 5.38
N HIS A 207 -16.51 9.58 4.90
CA HIS A 207 -15.32 9.76 5.72
C HIS A 207 -14.36 10.77 5.09
N HIS A 208 -13.87 11.69 5.92
CA HIS A 208 -12.93 12.74 5.55
C HIS A 208 -11.77 12.74 6.53
N GLU A 209 -10.54 12.69 6.02
CA GLU A 209 -9.34 12.70 6.86
C GLU A 209 -8.15 13.35 6.14
N ALA A 210 -7.38 14.20 6.84
CA ALA A 210 -6.19 14.82 6.27
C ALA A 210 -5.23 13.76 5.71
N LEU A 211 -4.82 13.92 4.45
CA LEU A 211 -4.02 12.93 3.71
C LEU A 211 -2.75 12.49 4.45
N THR A 212 -2.12 13.43 5.18
CA THR A 212 -0.90 13.18 5.97
C THR A 212 -1.17 12.42 7.28
N LYS A 213 -2.41 12.37 7.76
CA LYS A 213 -2.79 11.79 9.04
C LYS A 213 -3.50 10.45 8.93
N VAL A 214 -3.88 10.03 7.71
CA VAL A 214 -4.58 8.77 7.50
C VAL A 214 -3.72 7.59 7.97
N PRO A 215 -4.17 6.82 8.99
CA PRO A 215 -3.46 5.63 9.44
C PRO A 215 -3.49 4.54 8.36
N SER A 216 -2.43 3.76 8.26
CA SER A 216 -2.25 2.76 7.20
C SER A 216 -3.38 1.73 7.16
N HIS A 217 -3.86 1.25 8.30
CA HIS A 217 -4.97 0.29 8.34
C HIS A 217 -6.28 0.86 7.77
N ARG A 218 -6.60 2.15 8.02
CA ARG A 218 -7.76 2.83 7.42
C ARG A 218 -7.58 3.06 5.93
N ALA A 219 -6.40 3.53 5.52
CA ALA A 219 -6.09 3.72 4.11
C ALA A 219 -6.27 2.40 3.33
N LEU A 220 -5.73 1.29 3.84
CA LEU A 220 -5.88 -0.02 3.22
C LEU A 220 -7.32 -0.53 3.20
N ALA A 221 -8.10 -0.28 4.26
CA ALA A 221 -9.53 -0.62 4.31
C ALA A 221 -10.33 0.15 3.24
N MET A 222 -10.11 1.48 3.13
CA MET A 222 -10.76 2.30 2.11
C MET A 222 -10.34 1.92 0.70
N LEU A 223 -9.04 1.68 0.45
CA LEU A 223 -8.53 1.21 -0.84
C LEU A 223 -9.13 -0.15 -1.23
N ARG A 224 -9.31 -1.06 -0.26
CA ARG A 224 -9.98 -2.33 -0.46
C ARG A 224 -11.46 -2.12 -0.81
N GLY A 225 -12.18 -1.28 -0.07
CA GLY A 225 -13.58 -0.95 -0.36
C GLY A 225 -13.77 -0.37 -1.77
N ARG A 226 -12.83 0.46 -2.23
CA ARG A 226 -12.78 0.97 -3.62
C ARG A 226 -12.56 -0.16 -4.63
N ASN A 227 -11.59 -1.04 -4.38
CA ASN A 227 -11.28 -2.14 -5.29
C ASN A 227 -12.42 -3.17 -5.39
N GLU A 228 -13.18 -3.36 -4.32
CA GLU A 228 -14.37 -4.20 -4.27
C GLU A 228 -15.62 -3.50 -4.83
N GLY A 229 -15.53 -2.22 -5.21
CA GLY A 229 -16.63 -1.45 -5.85
C GLY A 229 -17.66 -0.87 -4.88
N PHE A 230 -17.38 -0.83 -3.58
CA PHE A 230 -18.29 -0.29 -2.55
C PHE A 230 -18.03 1.17 -2.20
N LEU A 231 -16.78 1.62 -2.33
CA LEU A 231 -16.36 2.97 -1.99
C LEU A 231 -15.80 3.70 -3.22
N GLN A 232 -16.07 4.99 -3.27
CA GLN A 232 -15.42 5.93 -4.17
C GLN A 232 -14.47 6.80 -3.35
N LEU A 233 -13.19 6.84 -3.75
CA LEU A 233 -12.17 7.67 -3.11
C LEU A 233 -11.79 8.84 -3.99
N SER A 234 -11.64 10.01 -3.39
CA SER A 234 -11.20 11.24 -4.06
C SER A 234 -10.33 12.08 -3.11
N ILE A 235 -9.68 13.09 -3.68
CA ILE A 235 -8.90 14.09 -2.94
C ILE A 235 -9.69 15.39 -2.90
N ASN A 236 -9.99 15.90 -1.70
CA ASN A 236 -10.47 17.26 -1.52
C ASN A 236 -9.26 18.19 -1.35
N ALA A 237 -9.03 19.03 -2.35
CA ALA A 237 -7.91 19.98 -2.36
C ALA A 237 -8.09 21.16 -1.39
N ASP A 238 -9.34 21.49 -1.06
CA ASP A 238 -9.71 22.72 -0.36
C ASP A 238 -10.64 22.44 0.84
N PRO A 239 -10.20 21.63 1.83
CA PRO A 239 -11.07 21.18 2.93
C PRO A 239 -11.58 22.32 3.85
N THR A 240 -10.91 23.45 3.83
CA THR A 240 -11.28 24.63 4.64
C THR A 240 -12.19 25.61 3.92
N GLN A 241 -12.51 25.37 2.65
CA GLN A 241 -13.44 26.21 1.91
C GLN A 241 -14.89 25.96 2.34
N GLU A 242 -15.68 27.04 2.39
CA GLU A 242 -17.12 26.93 2.62
C GLU A 242 -17.80 26.15 1.49
N GLU A 243 -18.81 25.38 1.83
CA GLU A 243 -19.61 24.62 0.88
C GLU A 243 -20.23 25.53 -0.16
N GLY A 244 -19.94 25.31 -1.43
CA GLY A 244 -20.38 26.17 -2.53
C GLY A 244 -19.41 27.28 -2.94
N ALA A 245 -18.24 27.41 -2.32
CA ALA A 245 -17.19 28.31 -2.78
C ALA A 245 -16.80 28.03 -4.24
N ARG A 246 -16.61 29.08 -5.04
CA ARG A 246 -16.26 28.96 -6.46
C ARG A 246 -14.74 28.97 -6.63
N GLY A 247 -14.20 27.90 -7.22
CA GLY A 247 -12.79 27.76 -7.54
C GLY A 247 -11.99 27.03 -6.45
N SER A 248 -10.79 26.61 -6.78
CA SER A 248 -9.85 25.94 -5.89
C SER A 248 -8.66 26.86 -5.61
N TYR A 249 -8.02 26.71 -4.44
CA TYR A 249 -6.75 27.39 -4.19
C TYR A 249 -5.68 26.96 -5.19
N CYS A 250 -5.76 25.76 -5.75
CA CYS A 250 -4.88 25.30 -6.82
C CYS A 250 -5.03 26.14 -8.11
N GLU A 251 -6.21 26.69 -8.39
CA GLU A 251 -6.40 27.66 -9.51
C GLU A 251 -5.60 28.95 -9.25
N ILE A 252 -5.53 29.39 -8.00
CA ILE A 252 -4.71 30.55 -7.60
C ILE A 252 -3.21 30.23 -7.75
N ILE A 253 -2.77 29.02 -7.38
CA ILE A 253 -1.39 28.59 -7.60
C ILE A 253 -1.04 28.63 -9.09
N ILE A 254 -1.91 28.13 -9.96
CA ILE A 254 -1.71 28.16 -11.41
C ILE A 254 -1.62 29.61 -11.92
N ALA A 255 -2.57 30.48 -11.55
CA ALA A 255 -2.56 31.88 -11.96
C ALA A 255 -1.27 32.60 -11.53
N ASN A 256 -0.89 32.42 -10.28
CA ASN A 256 0.34 33.03 -9.72
C ASN A 256 1.62 32.49 -10.39
N HIS A 257 1.64 31.20 -10.72
CA HIS A 257 2.79 30.59 -11.38
C HIS A 257 3.10 31.26 -12.73
N TYR A 258 2.06 31.61 -13.48
CA TYR A 258 2.18 32.28 -14.78
C TYR A 258 2.04 33.81 -14.72
N GLY A 259 1.97 34.39 -13.51
CA GLY A 259 1.85 35.84 -13.33
C GLY A 259 0.54 36.41 -13.86
N ILE A 260 -0.54 35.60 -13.87
CA ILE A 260 -1.83 36.00 -14.43
C ILE A 260 -2.69 36.69 -13.34
N THR A 261 -3.05 37.93 -13.62
CA THR A 261 -4.07 38.66 -12.85
C THR A 261 -5.35 38.71 -13.68
N LEU A 262 -6.43 38.14 -13.15
CA LEU A 262 -7.74 38.19 -13.77
C LEU A 262 -8.48 39.44 -13.33
N GLY A 263 -9.00 40.21 -14.25
CA GLY A 263 -9.72 41.44 -14.00
C GLY A 263 -10.97 41.57 -14.90
N SER A 264 -11.02 42.65 -15.63
CA SER A 264 -12.14 42.96 -16.54
C SER A 264 -11.73 43.08 -18.01
N GLN A 265 -10.58 42.51 -18.37
CA GLN A 265 -10.11 42.48 -19.75
C GLN A 265 -10.94 41.50 -20.58
N PRO A 266 -11.12 41.76 -21.91
CA PRO A 266 -11.93 40.90 -22.79
C PRO A 266 -11.60 39.41 -22.73
N ALA A 267 -10.31 39.02 -22.65
CA ALA A 267 -9.91 37.63 -22.63
C ALA A 267 -9.93 37.01 -21.21
N ASP A 268 -10.20 37.75 -20.13
CA ASP A 268 -10.05 37.24 -18.75
C ASP A 268 -11.02 36.12 -18.40
N LEU A 269 -12.24 36.15 -18.97
CA LEU A 269 -13.18 35.04 -18.79
C LEU A 269 -12.65 33.74 -19.41
N TRP A 270 -12.12 33.82 -20.62
CA TRP A 270 -11.51 32.68 -21.32
C TRP A 270 -10.25 32.18 -20.58
N ARG A 271 -9.37 33.09 -20.13
CA ARG A 271 -8.18 32.78 -19.34
C ARG A 271 -8.55 32.07 -18.02
N LYS A 272 -9.59 32.54 -17.33
CA LYS A 272 -10.14 31.89 -16.16
C LYS A 272 -10.61 30.46 -16.44
N GLN A 273 -11.28 30.25 -17.59
CA GLN A 273 -11.68 28.90 -18.01
C GLN A 273 -10.46 28.02 -18.30
N VAL A 274 -9.41 28.53 -18.93
CA VAL A 274 -8.14 27.78 -19.14
C VAL A 274 -7.60 27.30 -17.79
N ILE A 275 -7.46 28.18 -16.81
CA ILE A 275 -6.93 27.85 -15.47
C ILE A 275 -7.80 26.79 -14.78
N SER A 276 -9.11 27.04 -14.71
CA SER A 276 -10.05 26.15 -14.04
C SER A 276 -10.11 24.75 -14.66
N TRP A 277 -10.10 24.66 -15.99
CA TRP A 277 -10.12 23.38 -16.70
C TRP A 277 -8.77 22.66 -16.63
N THR A 278 -7.66 23.40 -16.66
CA THR A 278 -6.34 22.81 -16.39
C THR A 278 -6.31 22.11 -15.04
N TRP A 279 -6.79 22.79 -14.00
CA TRP A 279 -6.89 22.23 -12.68
C TRP A 279 -7.80 20.99 -12.66
N ARG A 280 -9.07 21.16 -12.98
CA ARG A 280 -10.11 20.14 -12.79
C ARG A 280 -9.97 18.93 -13.71
N ILE A 281 -9.53 19.13 -14.95
CA ILE A 281 -9.54 18.07 -15.97
C ILE A 281 -8.17 17.40 -16.10
N LYS A 282 -7.08 18.12 -15.85
CA LYS A 282 -5.72 17.62 -16.08
C LYS A 282 -4.96 17.39 -14.77
N ILE A 283 -4.71 18.46 -14.02
CA ILE A 283 -3.80 18.41 -12.88
C ILE A 283 -4.42 17.64 -11.71
N LEU A 284 -5.69 17.86 -11.37
CA LEU A 284 -6.33 17.15 -10.25
C LEU A 284 -6.28 15.63 -10.43
N MET A 285 -6.64 15.14 -11.62
CA MET A 285 -6.63 13.69 -11.89
C MET A 285 -5.21 13.10 -11.83
N HIS A 286 -4.22 13.85 -12.31
CA HIS A 286 -2.81 13.46 -12.19
C HIS A 286 -2.38 13.37 -10.72
N MET A 287 -2.66 14.41 -9.94
CA MET A 287 -2.31 14.49 -8.52
C MET A 287 -3.06 13.45 -7.67
N GLU A 288 -4.35 13.22 -7.94
CA GLU A 288 -5.09 12.15 -7.26
C GLU A 288 -4.42 10.78 -7.46
N THR A 289 -4.06 10.47 -8.70
CA THR A 289 -3.39 9.20 -9.02
C THR A 289 -2.06 9.07 -8.27
N GLU A 290 -1.27 10.12 -8.28
CA GLU A 290 0.04 10.15 -7.63
C GLU A 290 -0.07 10.05 -6.09
N LEU A 291 -0.90 10.90 -5.48
CA LEU A 291 -1.07 10.96 -4.02
C LEU A 291 -1.71 9.69 -3.46
N MET A 292 -2.69 9.13 -4.17
CA MET A 292 -3.28 7.83 -3.80
C MET A 292 -2.27 6.69 -3.95
N GLY A 293 -1.42 6.74 -4.97
CA GLY A 293 -0.31 5.78 -5.14
C GLY A 293 0.68 5.84 -3.98
N GLY A 294 1.11 7.04 -3.61
CA GLY A 294 2.00 7.26 -2.47
C GLY A 294 1.39 6.86 -1.12
N LEU A 295 0.09 7.16 -0.92
CA LEU A 295 -0.64 6.70 0.27
C LEU A 295 -0.69 5.18 0.35
N LYS A 296 -0.99 4.52 -0.76
CA LYS A 296 -1.03 3.05 -0.85
C LYS A 296 0.33 2.46 -0.49
N GLU A 297 1.40 2.91 -1.14
CA GLU A 297 2.76 2.41 -0.92
C GLU A 297 3.21 2.57 0.54
N ARG A 298 3.02 3.75 1.13
CA ARG A 298 3.31 4.00 2.54
C ARG A 298 2.53 3.06 3.45
N SER A 299 1.24 2.87 3.17
CA SER A 299 0.36 2.04 4.00
C SER A 299 0.69 0.55 3.89
N GLU A 300 1.05 0.08 2.71
CA GLU A 300 1.48 -1.31 2.49
C GLU A 300 2.81 -1.58 3.22
N ASN A 301 3.78 -0.67 3.15
CA ASN A 301 5.06 -0.81 3.84
C ASN A 301 4.88 -0.87 5.37
N GLU A 302 4.10 0.06 5.94
CA GLU A 302 3.80 0.04 7.37
C GLU A 302 3.06 -1.23 7.81
N ALA A 303 2.12 -1.71 7.00
CA ALA A 303 1.42 -2.96 7.27
C ALA A 303 2.37 -4.17 7.25
N ILE A 304 3.36 -4.19 6.35
CA ILE A 304 4.39 -5.23 6.31
C ILE A 304 5.27 -5.19 7.58
N ASP A 305 5.65 -4.00 8.04
CA ASP A 305 6.46 -3.83 9.25
C ASP A 305 5.72 -4.29 10.51
N VAL A 306 4.45 -3.91 10.64
CA VAL A 306 3.56 -4.36 11.73
C VAL A 306 3.40 -5.87 11.68
N PHE A 307 3.20 -6.41 10.48
CA PHE A 307 3.12 -7.86 10.29
C PHE A 307 4.41 -8.57 10.70
N ALA A 308 5.57 -8.09 10.29
CA ALA A 308 6.86 -8.68 10.65
C ALA A 308 7.05 -8.70 12.18
N THR A 309 6.63 -7.62 12.86
CA THR A 309 6.67 -7.54 14.32
C THR A 309 5.75 -8.58 14.96
N ASN A 310 4.50 -8.66 14.54
CA ASN A 310 3.52 -9.61 15.06
C ASN A 310 3.94 -11.08 14.79
N LEU A 311 4.50 -11.35 13.61
CA LEU A 311 5.02 -12.67 13.27
C LEU A 311 6.19 -13.05 14.19
N LYS A 312 7.11 -12.11 14.44
CA LYS A 312 8.22 -12.33 15.37
C LYS A 312 7.71 -12.68 16.77
N ASP A 313 6.73 -11.93 17.29
CA ASP A 313 6.16 -12.19 18.61
C ASP A 313 5.50 -13.58 18.67
N LEU A 314 4.81 -13.95 17.59
CA LEU A 314 4.19 -15.28 17.48
C LEU A 314 5.24 -16.42 17.47
N LEU A 315 6.31 -16.27 16.68
CA LEU A 315 7.39 -17.23 16.57
C LEU A 315 8.20 -17.36 17.85
N MET A 316 8.35 -16.26 18.58
CA MET A 316 9.13 -16.18 19.83
C MET A 316 8.28 -16.41 21.08
N ALA A 317 7.01 -16.80 20.94
CA ALA A 317 6.17 -17.16 22.07
C ALA A 317 6.81 -18.26 22.91
N ALA A 318 6.71 -18.15 24.24
CA ALA A 318 7.34 -19.10 25.15
C ALA A 318 6.76 -20.51 24.95
N PRO A 319 7.61 -21.54 24.74
CA PRO A 319 7.16 -22.93 24.63
C PRO A 319 6.68 -23.45 25.98
N ALA A 320 5.56 -24.18 25.97
CA ALA A 320 5.12 -24.89 27.19
C ALA A 320 5.98 -26.12 27.51
N GLY A 321 6.83 -26.55 26.58
CA GLY A 321 7.78 -27.62 26.73
C GLY A 321 7.18 -29.01 26.49
N LEU A 322 7.94 -30.01 26.91
CA LEU A 322 7.66 -31.45 26.70
C LEU A 322 6.53 -31.92 27.60
N LYS A 323 5.29 -31.59 27.27
CA LYS A 323 4.08 -31.97 28.03
C LYS A 323 3.07 -32.63 27.12
N THR A 324 2.40 -33.68 27.64
CA THR A 324 1.28 -34.30 26.91
C THR A 324 0.17 -33.26 26.73
N THR A 325 -0.17 -32.97 25.49
CA THR A 325 -1.06 -31.86 25.15
C THR A 325 -2.27 -32.34 24.31
N LEU A 326 -3.46 -31.93 24.72
CA LEU A 326 -4.69 -32.13 23.96
C LEU A 326 -5.00 -30.86 23.16
N GLY A 327 -4.98 -30.95 21.85
CA GLY A 327 -5.33 -29.85 20.93
C GLY A 327 -6.79 -29.89 20.51
N LEU A 328 -7.44 -28.74 20.56
CA LEU A 328 -8.80 -28.52 20.10
C LEU A 328 -8.80 -27.51 18.95
N ASP A 329 -9.32 -27.93 17.81
CA ASP A 329 -9.60 -27.06 16.67
C ASP A 329 -11.12 -26.83 16.62
N PRO A 330 -11.61 -25.66 17.12
CA PRO A 330 -13.04 -25.42 17.29
C PRO A 330 -13.77 -25.29 15.94
N GLY A 331 -14.98 -25.87 15.89
CA GLY A 331 -15.87 -25.74 14.73
C GLY A 331 -17.32 -25.95 15.12
N LEU A 332 -18.22 -25.13 14.54
CA LEU A 332 -19.65 -25.19 14.85
C LEU A 332 -20.35 -26.33 14.10
N ARG A 333 -20.29 -26.35 12.78
CA ARG A 333 -21.01 -27.31 11.93
C ARG A 333 -20.31 -28.67 11.87
N THR A 334 -19.01 -28.64 11.68
CA THR A 334 -18.18 -29.84 11.48
C THR A 334 -17.69 -30.46 12.79
N GLY A 335 -18.03 -29.85 13.92
CA GLY A 335 -17.58 -30.23 15.26
C GLY A 335 -16.16 -29.74 15.55
N THR A 336 -15.79 -29.83 16.84
CA THR A 336 -14.44 -29.52 17.32
C THR A 336 -13.54 -30.74 17.13
N LYS A 337 -12.45 -30.59 16.39
CA LYS A 337 -11.47 -31.66 16.18
C LYS A 337 -10.56 -31.77 17.41
N VAL A 338 -10.26 -33.00 17.80
CA VAL A 338 -9.47 -33.31 18.98
C VAL A 338 -8.26 -34.14 18.58
N ALA A 339 -7.11 -33.76 19.08
CA ALA A 339 -5.90 -34.57 18.95
C ALA A 339 -5.10 -34.54 20.29
N VAL A 340 -4.66 -35.70 20.75
CA VAL A 340 -3.75 -35.82 21.87
C VAL A 340 -2.38 -36.13 21.34
N VAL A 341 -1.37 -35.34 21.74
CA VAL A 341 0.04 -35.57 21.41
C VAL A 341 0.85 -35.80 22.70
N ASP A 342 1.81 -36.70 22.63
CA ASP A 342 2.72 -36.93 23.75
C ASP A 342 3.76 -35.80 23.90
N ALA A 343 4.64 -35.91 24.87
CA ALA A 343 5.69 -34.93 25.15
C ALA A 343 6.65 -34.69 23.97
N THR A 344 6.70 -35.59 22.98
CA THR A 344 7.54 -35.47 21.77
C THR A 344 6.77 -34.99 20.55
N GLY A 345 5.47 -34.71 20.72
CA GLY A 345 4.58 -34.30 19.62
C GLY A 345 4.00 -35.44 18.78
N LYS A 346 4.20 -36.71 19.19
CA LYS A 346 3.60 -37.89 18.53
C LYS A 346 2.11 -37.97 18.85
N VAL A 347 1.28 -38.21 17.86
CA VAL A 347 -0.17 -38.37 18.00
C VAL A 347 -0.47 -39.68 18.75
N LEU A 348 -1.22 -39.58 19.85
CA LEU A 348 -1.69 -40.71 20.66
C LEU A 348 -3.12 -41.10 20.42
N ALA A 349 -4.00 -40.09 20.24
CA ALA A 349 -5.42 -40.28 20.00
C ALA A 349 -5.99 -39.11 19.24
N THR A 350 -7.09 -39.36 18.52
CA THR A 350 -7.86 -38.34 17.79
C THR A 350 -9.35 -38.60 17.92
N ASP A 351 -10.16 -37.54 17.91
CA ASP A 351 -11.62 -37.62 17.95
C ASP A 351 -12.27 -36.37 17.34
N THR A 352 -13.59 -36.37 17.26
CA THR A 352 -14.38 -35.18 16.91
C THR A 352 -15.56 -35.07 17.86
N ILE A 353 -15.69 -33.93 18.54
CA ILE A 353 -16.75 -33.64 19.48
C ILE A 353 -17.66 -32.53 19.02
N TYR A 354 -18.89 -32.49 19.55
CA TYR A 354 -19.90 -31.52 19.12
C TYR A 354 -20.53 -30.81 20.34
N PRO A 355 -19.74 -30.06 21.14
CA PRO A 355 -20.22 -29.40 22.36
C PRO A 355 -21.13 -28.20 22.07
N ASN A 356 -20.97 -27.56 20.91
CA ASN A 356 -21.61 -26.29 20.56
C ASN A 356 -22.85 -26.46 19.67
N GLN A 357 -23.63 -25.39 19.52
CA GLN A 357 -24.71 -25.31 18.54
C GLN A 357 -24.15 -25.54 17.12
N PRO A 358 -24.91 -26.22 16.21
CA PRO A 358 -26.29 -26.67 16.35
C PRO A 358 -26.45 -28.04 17.04
N HIS A 359 -25.35 -28.78 17.23
CA HIS A 359 -25.41 -30.19 17.72
C HIS A 359 -25.63 -30.30 19.21
N ASN A 360 -25.02 -29.44 20.01
CA ASN A 360 -25.19 -29.33 21.48
C ASN A 360 -25.03 -30.62 22.27
N GLN A 361 -24.07 -31.50 21.88
CA GLN A 361 -23.80 -32.79 22.52
C GLN A 361 -22.86 -32.63 23.70
N ILE A 362 -23.17 -31.78 24.66
CA ILE A 362 -22.28 -31.36 25.77
C ILE A 362 -21.84 -32.57 26.61
N ALA A 363 -22.79 -33.39 27.07
CA ALA A 363 -22.48 -34.54 27.96
C ALA A 363 -21.59 -35.59 27.29
N LYS A 364 -21.87 -35.94 26.05
CA LYS A 364 -21.08 -36.90 25.27
C LYS A 364 -19.66 -36.33 25.02
N SER A 365 -19.57 -35.07 24.64
CA SER A 365 -18.30 -34.39 24.40
C SER A 365 -17.45 -34.32 25.67
N ALA A 366 -18.08 -34.07 26.82
CA ALA A 366 -17.42 -34.06 28.12
C ALA A 366 -16.84 -35.44 28.50
N GLN A 367 -17.62 -36.49 28.26
CA GLN A 367 -17.15 -37.87 28.54
C GLN A 367 -15.93 -38.24 27.68
N ILE A 368 -15.92 -37.86 26.39
CA ILE A 368 -14.79 -38.12 25.49
C ILE A 368 -13.53 -37.40 25.99
N ILE A 369 -13.64 -36.08 26.23
CA ILE A 369 -12.48 -35.29 26.67
C ILE A 369 -11.94 -35.76 28.02
N GLU A 370 -12.82 -36.03 28.99
CA GLU A 370 -12.43 -36.54 30.31
C GLU A 370 -11.71 -37.88 30.18
N ALA A 371 -12.22 -38.81 29.37
CA ALA A 371 -11.57 -40.10 29.11
C ALA A 371 -10.19 -39.93 28.50
N LEU A 372 -10.03 -39.07 27.49
CA LEU A 372 -8.74 -38.79 26.86
C LEU A 372 -7.74 -38.17 27.83
N ILE A 373 -8.16 -37.23 28.68
CA ILE A 373 -7.31 -36.64 29.72
C ILE A 373 -6.77 -37.68 30.68
N LYS A 374 -7.64 -38.54 31.19
CA LYS A 374 -7.29 -39.59 32.14
C LYS A 374 -6.44 -40.69 31.50
N GLN A 375 -6.80 -41.14 30.30
CA GLN A 375 -6.12 -42.22 29.61
C GLN A 375 -4.68 -41.88 29.24
N HIS A 376 -4.46 -40.64 28.81
CA HIS A 376 -3.15 -40.18 28.29
C HIS A 376 -2.38 -39.29 29.28
N ASN A 377 -2.90 -39.07 30.49
CA ASN A 377 -2.32 -38.16 31.49
C ASN A 377 -2.02 -36.78 30.88
N VAL A 378 -3.04 -36.15 30.28
CA VAL A 378 -2.90 -34.87 29.59
C VAL A 378 -2.56 -33.75 30.59
N ASP A 379 -1.45 -33.09 30.39
CA ASP A 379 -0.98 -31.96 31.19
C ASP A 379 -1.65 -30.63 30.78
N LEU A 380 -1.82 -30.41 29.46
CA LEU A 380 -2.29 -29.15 28.90
C LEU A 380 -3.36 -29.37 27.86
N ILE A 381 -4.29 -28.40 27.76
CA ILE A 381 -5.28 -28.30 26.66
C ILE A 381 -5.03 -27.02 25.88
N ALA A 382 -4.71 -27.18 24.60
CA ALA A 382 -4.53 -26.09 23.65
C ALA A 382 -5.84 -25.89 22.86
N ILE A 383 -6.41 -24.68 22.88
CA ILE A 383 -7.66 -24.36 22.18
C ILE A 383 -7.34 -23.33 21.10
N GLY A 384 -7.65 -23.64 19.84
CA GLY A 384 -7.52 -22.70 18.74
C GLY A 384 -8.36 -21.45 18.95
N ASN A 385 -7.85 -20.27 18.53
CA ASN A 385 -8.52 -18.99 18.76
C ASN A 385 -9.48 -18.55 17.65
N GLY A 386 -9.87 -19.44 16.75
CA GLY A 386 -10.81 -19.14 15.66
C GLY A 386 -12.28 -19.21 16.05
N THR A 387 -13.11 -19.59 15.07
CA THR A 387 -14.57 -19.68 15.23
C THR A 387 -14.95 -20.65 16.36
N ALA A 388 -15.87 -20.26 17.23
CA ALA A 388 -16.32 -21.05 18.40
C ALA A 388 -15.25 -21.28 19.49
N SER A 389 -14.16 -20.51 19.48
CA SER A 389 -13.11 -20.60 20.48
C SER A 389 -13.63 -20.29 21.90
N ARG A 390 -14.43 -19.24 22.05
CA ARG A 390 -14.98 -18.81 23.36
C ARG A 390 -15.92 -19.86 23.93
N GLU A 391 -16.79 -20.42 23.11
CA GLU A 391 -17.74 -21.47 23.49
C GLU A 391 -16.99 -22.75 23.90
N THR A 392 -15.97 -23.13 23.13
CA THR A 392 -15.13 -24.28 23.42
C THR A 392 -14.32 -24.09 24.71
N ASP A 393 -13.79 -22.87 24.92
CA ASP A 393 -13.08 -22.51 26.15
C ASP A 393 -13.99 -22.60 27.39
N ALA A 394 -15.22 -22.08 27.28
CA ALA A 394 -16.20 -22.17 28.35
C ALA A 394 -16.61 -23.63 28.63
N PHE A 395 -16.84 -24.43 27.58
CA PHE A 395 -17.13 -25.85 27.71
C PHE A 395 -16.02 -26.61 28.44
N VAL A 396 -14.76 -26.44 28.03
CA VAL A 396 -13.59 -27.08 28.67
C VAL A 396 -13.45 -26.61 30.13
N GLY A 397 -13.63 -25.31 30.40
CA GLY A 397 -13.57 -24.78 31.76
C GLY A 397 -14.61 -25.39 32.70
N ASN A 398 -15.85 -25.58 32.22
CA ASN A 398 -16.91 -26.24 32.99
C ASN A 398 -16.63 -27.72 33.23
N LEU A 399 -16.11 -28.40 32.18
CA LEU A 399 -15.71 -29.81 32.30
C LEU A 399 -14.63 -30.00 33.34
N LEU A 400 -13.54 -29.23 33.28
CA LEU A 400 -12.42 -29.36 34.23
C LEU A 400 -12.86 -29.14 35.67
N LYS A 401 -13.71 -28.14 35.91
CA LYS A 401 -14.30 -27.86 37.23
C LYS A 401 -15.19 -28.98 37.70
N GLY A 402 -16.09 -29.47 36.87
CA GLY A 402 -17.06 -30.52 37.19
C GLY A 402 -16.41 -31.86 37.48
N ALA A 403 -15.35 -32.21 36.75
CA ALA A 403 -14.59 -33.44 36.91
C ALA A 403 -13.48 -33.36 37.95
N GLY A 404 -13.21 -32.18 38.54
CA GLY A 404 -12.13 -31.99 39.52
C GLY A 404 -10.72 -32.21 38.93
N LEU A 405 -10.54 -31.89 37.64
CA LEU A 405 -9.28 -32.08 36.93
C LEU A 405 -8.40 -30.81 37.06
N SER A 406 -7.09 -31.02 37.30
CA SER A 406 -6.09 -29.95 37.45
C SER A 406 -5.42 -29.56 36.12
N THR A 407 -5.81 -30.17 35.00
CA THR A 407 -5.26 -29.88 33.67
C THR A 407 -5.47 -28.42 33.31
N ALA A 408 -4.41 -27.73 32.89
CA ALA A 408 -4.50 -26.33 32.48
C ALA A 408 -4.98 -26.20 31.03
N LYS A 409 -5.76 -25.15 30.73
CA LYS A 409 -6.20 -24.82 29.36
C LYS A 409 -5.63 -23.49 28.91
N ILE A 410 -5.25 -23.38 27.65
CA ILE A 410 -4.65 -22.18 27.06
C ILE A 410 -5.20 -21.99 25.67
N ILE A 411 -5.57 -20.75 25.34
CA ILE A 411 -5.94 -20.36 23.97
C ILE A 411 -4.66 -20.15 23.17
N VAL A 412 -4.58 -20.78 22.00
CA VAL A 412 -3.43 -20.78 21.10
C VAL A 412 -3.82 -20.19 19.76
N SER A 413 -2.96 -19.40 19.16
CA SER A 413 -3.19 -18.90 17.79
C SER A 413 -3.25 -20.06 16.80
N GLU A 414 -4.35 -20.18 16.05
CA GLU A 414 -4.51 -21.15 14.96
C GLU A 414 -4.10 -20.60 13.58
N ALA A 415 -3.50 -19.39 13.53
CA ALA A 415 -3.10 -18.74 12.30
C ALA A 415 -2.30 -19.68 11.40
N GLY A 416 -2.74 -19.86 10.15
CA GLY A 416 -2.13 -20.76 9.18
C GLY A 416 -2.29 -22.28 9.44
N ALA A 417 -2.97 -22.72 10.51
CA ALA A 417 -3.15 -24.16 10.79
C ALA A 417 -3.93 -24.88 9.67
N SER A 418 -4.93 -24.22 9.11
CA SER A 418 -5.70 -24.75 7.97
C SER A 418 -4.85 -24.90 6.70
N VAL A 419 -3.94 -23.98 6.45
CA VAL A 419 -3.02 -24.05 5.31
C VAL A 419 -2.01 -25.18 5.51
N TYR A 420 -1.42 -25.27 6.71
CA TYR A 420 -0.52 -26.38 7.06
C TYR A 420 -1.22 -27.73 6.90
N SER A 421 -2.42 -27.90 7.47
CA SER A 421 -3.14 -29.18 7.46
C SER A 421 -3.38 -29.73 6.06
N ALA A 422 -3.57 -28.86 5.07
CA ALA A 422 -3.74 -29.20 3.67
C ALA A 422 -2.43 -29.26 2.86
N SER A 423 -1.28 -28.99 3.49
CA SER A 423 0.02 -28.98 2.80
C SER A 423 0.55 -30.40 2.51
N GLU A 424 1.45 -30.49 1.52
CA GLU A 424 2.18 -31.72 1.21
C GLU A 424 3.00 -32.21 2.42
N LEU A 425 3.56 -31.28 3.19
CA LEU A 425 4.33 -31.60 4.39
C LEU A 425 3.44 -32.29 5.43
N ALA A 426 2.25 -31.75 5.73
CA ALA A 426 1.32 -32.35 6.67
C ALA A 426 0.80 -33.71 6.18
N ALA A 427 0.61 -33.87 4.87
CA ALA A 427 0.24 -35.16 4.28
C ALA A 427 1.34 -36.23 4.45
N LYS A 428 2.60 -35.82 4.36
CA LYS A 428 3.75 -36.72 4.62
C LYS A 428 3.93 -37.03 6.11
N GLU A 429 3.70 -36.03 6.99
CA GLU A 429 3.78 -36.24 8.45
C GLU A 429 2.66 -37.15 8.96
N PHE A 430 1.45 -37.03 8.39
CA PHE A 430 0.22 -37.71 8.83
C PHE A 430 -0.58 -38.26 7.66
N PRO A 431 -0.08 -39.27 6.96
CA PRO A 431 -0.75 -39.80 5.75
C PRO A 431 -2.13 -40.39 6.07
N ASP A 432 -2.31 -40.93 7.28
CA ASP A 432 -3.53 -41.65 7.69
C ASP A 432 -4.55 -40.75 8.43
N LEU A 433 -4.21 -39.46 8.67
CA LEU A 433 -5.12 -38.54 9.35
C LEU A 433 -5.89 -37.66 8.36
N ASP A 434 -7.16 -37.44 8.65
CA ASP A 434 -7.97 -36.43 7.95
C ASP A 434 -7.37 -35.04 8.07
N VAL A 435 -7.50 -34.25 7.01
CA VAL A 435 -6.98 -32.87 6.93
C VAL A 435 -7.42 -32.03 8.14
N SER A 436 -8.69 -32.16 8.57
CA SER A 436 -9.21 -31.37 9.70
C SER A 436 -8.59 -31.78 11.04
N ILE A 437 -8.23 -33.04 11.21
CA ILE A 437 -7.56 -33.55 12.43
C ILE A 437 -6.11 -33.05 12.52
N ARG A 438 -5.43 -32.94 11.38
CA ARG A 438 -4.06 -32.38 11.31
C ARG A 438 -4.01 -30.95 11.86
N GLY A 439 -5.09 -30.17 11.73
CA GLY A 439 -5.24 -28.85 12.36
C GLY A 439 -5.15 -28.92 13.87
N ALA A 440 -5.89 -29.82 14.52
CA ALA A 440 -5.86 -30.01 15.97
C ALA A 440 -4.47 -30.49 16.46
N VAL A 441 -3.79 -31.36 15.70
CA VAL A 441 -2.40 -31.77 15.99
C VAL A 441 -1.47 -30.56 15.97
N SER A 442 -1.59 -29.70 14.95
CA SER A 442 -0.77 -28.49 14.84
C SER A 442 -1.01 -27.53 16.02
N ILE A 443 -2.27 -27.33 16.44
CA ILE A 443 -2.62 -26.50 17.60
C ILE A 443 -1.97 -27.05 18.88
N ALA A 444 -2.00 -28.36 19.12
CA ALA A 444 -1.35 -28.96 20.26
C ALA A 444 0.18 -28.77 20.25
N ARG A 445 0.82 -29.01 19.10
CA ARG A 445 2.27 -28.87 18.91
C ARG A 445 2.76 -27.45 19.05
N ARG A 446 1.95 -26.46 18.62
CA ARG A 446 2.27 -25.03 18.78
C ARG A 446 2.38 -24.61 20.24
N LEU A 447 1.60 -25.22 21.12
CA LEU A 447 1.73 -24.95 22.56
C LEU A 447 3.01 -25.53 23.12
N GLN A 448 3.41 -26.71 22.63
CA GLN A 448 4.67 -27.36 23.07
C GLN A 448 5.90 -26.58 22.60
N ASP A 449 5.96 -26.24 21.30
CA ASP A 449 7.06 -25.49 20.66
C ASP A 449 6.52 -24.66 19.49
N PRO A 450 6.20 -23.37 19.72
CA PRO A 450 5.65 -22.49 18.69
C PRO A 450 6.54 -22.37 17.45
N LEU A 451 7.85 -22.19 17.64
CA LEU A 451 8.79 -21.99 16.54
C LEU A 451 8.90 -23.22 15.65
N ALA A 452 9.06 -24.40 16.26
CA ALA A 452 9.21 -25.67 15.53
C ALA A 452 7.97 -25.99 14.65
N GLU A 453 6.79 -25.59 15.10
CA GLU A 453 5.57 -25.82 14.33
C GLU A 453 5.29 -24.73 13.31
N LEU A 454 5.44 -23.45 13.68
CA LEU A 454 5.10 -22.31 12.81
C LEU A 454 6.07 -22.15 11.64
N VAL A 455 7.34 -22.58 11.79
CA VAL A 455 8.32 -22.55 10.68
C VAL A 455 7.93 -23.43 9.48
N LYS A 456 7.02 -24.37 9.67
CA LYS A 456 6.45 -25.21 8.61
C LYS A 456 5.48 -24.47 7.69
N ILE A 457 5.07 -23.26 8.04
CA ILE A 457 4.03 -22.49 7.37
C ILE A 457 4.65 -21.30 6.67
N ASP A 458 4.28 -21.08 5.40
CA ASP A 458 4.65 -19.86 4.67
C ASP A 458 4.16 -18.63 5.47
N PRO A 459 5.03 -17.65 5.77
CA PRO A 459 4.65 -16.43 6.47
C PRO A 459 3.39 -15.76 5.90
N LYS A 460 3.21 -15.75 4.58
CA LYS A 460 2.01 -15.21 3.91
C LYS A 460 0.73 -15.90 4.37
N ALA A 461 0.77 -17.19 4.66
CA ALA A 461 -0.39 -17.97 5.10
C ALA A 461 -0.75 -17.68 6.58
N ILE A 462 0.22 -17.29 7.40
CA ILE A 462 -0.02 -16.90 8.81
C ILE A 462 -0.80 -15.58 8.88
N VAL A 463 -0.63 -14.68 7.91
CA VAL A 463 -1.25 -13.34 7.85
C VAL A 463 -2.71 -13.35 7.50
N LEU A 464 -3.12 -14.25 6.61
CA LEU A 464 -4.47 -14.23 6.01
C LEU A 464 -5.61 -14.31 7.04
N VAL A 465 -5.32 -14.75 8.25
CA VAL A 465 -6.31 -14.83 9.33
C VAL A 465 -6.46 -13.53 10.12
N ASN A 466 -5.38 -12.74 10.27
CA ASN A 466 -5.40 -11.52 11.09
C ASN A 466 -5.88 -10.25 10.38
N ILE A 467 -5.78 -10.18 9.05
CA ILE A 467 -6.26 -9.02 8.26
C ILE A 467 -7.80 -9.03 8.12
N ASN A 468 -8.44 -10.17 8.30
CA ASN A 468 -9.90 -10.29 8.22
C ASN A 468 -10.62 -9.97 9.55
N THR A 469 -9.91 -9.74 10.63
CA THR A 469 -10.47 -9.46 11.97
C THR A 469 -10.17 -8.06 12.50
N MET A 470 -9.52 -7.20 11.71
CA MET A 470 -9.35 -5.76 11.99
C MET A 470 -10.24 -4.88 11.12
#